data_e7725005c2008cd9948adcc03b27bb1b
#
_entry.id   e7725005c2008cd9948adcc03b27bb1b
#
_cell.length_a   1.000
_cell.length_b   1.000
_cell.length_c   1.000
_cell.angle_alpha   90.00
_cell.angle_beta   90.00
_cell.angle_gamma   90.00
#
_symmetry.space_group_name_H-M   'P 1'
#
loop_
_entity.id
_entity.type
_entity.pdbx_description
1 polymer ?
#
loop_
_entity_poly.entity_id
_entity_poly.type
_entity_poly.pdbx_seq_one_letter_code
_entity_poly.pdbx_strand_id
1 'polypeptide(L)'
;KELAKLPVELYVSVATDYGASLIEPQPGMTVMAERMDLAAMRAFIREHRPACVIDATHPYATVVTATVQEACSTEQVEYLRLVRPSGEGGDYITVHDFAEAVELLNHLDGGIFLTTGSKNLPDFTAVHDYAERIVLRILPLESSLQIALKLGYKPAHIICMQGPFSKELNVMQRTGIDQVSNPTTS
;
A
#
# COMPACT_ATOMS: atom_id res chain seq x y z
N LYS A 1 5.76 -14.89 9.95
CA LYS A 1 6.34 -16.26 9.86
C LYS A 1 7.34 -16.53 10.99
N GLU A 2 8.30 -15.64 11.29
CA GLU A 2 9.30 -15.91 12.34
C GLU A 2 8.69 -15.97 13.74
N LEU A 3 7.79 -15.07 14.10
CA LEU A 3 7.11 -15.06 15.39
C LEU A 3 6.25 -16.33 15.62
N ALA A 4 5.66 -16.89 14.58
CA ALA A 4 4.87 -18.11 14.67
C ALA A 4 5.70 -19.38 14.98
N LYS A 5 7.03 -19.28 14.95
CA LYS A 5 7.95 -20.35 15.38
C LYS A 5 8.23 -20.33 16.89
N LEU A 6 7.85 -19.24 17.55
CA LEU A 6 8.02 -19.09 18.99
C LEU A 6 6.82 -19.69 19.74
N PRO A 7 7.00 -20.15 20.99
CA PRO A 7 5.92 -20.67 21.82
C PRO A 7 5.09 -19.51 22.42
N VAL A 8 4.42 -18.74 21.56
CA VAL A 8 3.59 -17.58 21.92
C VAL A 8 2.24 -17.65 21.25
N GLU A 9 1.21 -17.12 21.87
CA GLU A 9 -0.03 -16.76 21.19
C GLU A 9 0.19 -15.51 20.35
N LEU A 10 -0.18 -15.58 19.08
CA LEU A 10 0.00 -14.51 18.13
C LEU A 10 -1.36 -14.04 17.60
N TYR A 11 -1.71 -12.80 17.87
CA TYR A 11 -2.88 -12.14 17.28
C TYR A 11 -2.42 -11.21 16.16
N VAL A 12 -2.97 -11.41 14.97
CA VAL A 12 -2.64 -10.61 13.79
C VAL A 12 -3.87 -9.86 13.34
N SER A 13 -3.86 -8.53 13.51
CA SER A 13 -4.94 -7.65 13.07
C SER A 13 -4.62 -7.06 11.71
N VAL A 14 -5.58 -7.16 10.80
CA VAL A 14 -5.56 -6.56 9.46
C VAL A 14 -6.85 -5.80 9.20
N ALA A 15 -6.79 -4.80 8.32
CA ALA A 15 -7.92 -3.90 8.11
C ALA A 15 -9.06 -4.49 7.25
N THR A 16 -8.85 -5.64 6.58
CA THR A 16 -9.79 -6.19 5.59
C THR A 16 -9.71 -7.71 5.52
N ASP A 17 -10.81 -8.37 5.14
CA ASP A 17 -10.84 -9.81 4.85
C ASP A 17 -9.83 -10.20 3.78
N TYR A 18 -9.63 -9.33 2.79
CA TYR A 18 -8.61 -9.54 1.77
C TYR A 18 -7.20 -9.58 2.38
N GLY A 19 -6.87 -8.68 3.30
CA GLY A 19 -5.61 -8.74 4.05
C GLY A 19 -5.46 -10.03 4.84
N ALA A 20 -6.53 -10.50 5.46
CA ALA A 20 -6.55 -11.76 6.21
C ALA A 20 -6.32 -12.98 5.30
N SER A 21 -6.92 -13.00 4.11
CA SER A 21 -6.76 -14.10 3.15
C SER A 21 -5.33 -14.30 2.64
N LEU A 22 -4.46 -13.30 2.83
CA LEU A 22 -3.05 -13.35 2.44
C LEU A 22 -2.14 -13.94 3.52
N ILE A 23 -2.69 -14.17 4.71
CA ILE A 23 -1.93 -14.69 5.84
C ILE A 23 -2.14 -16.20 5.90
N GLU A 24 -1.06 -16.94 5.72
CA GLU A 24 -1.09 -18.38 5.91
C GLU A 24 -1.36 -18.71 7.40
N PRO A 25 -2.43 -19.47 7.71
CA PRO A 25 -2.69 -19.89 9.08
C PRO A 25 -1.51 -20.66 9.68
N GLN A 26 -1.19 -20.37 10.94
CA GLN A 26 -0.15 -21.06 11.69
C GLN A 26 -0.71 -21.52 13.04
N PRO A 27 -0.20 -22.61 13.63
CA PRO A 27 -0.57 -22.99 15.00
C PRO A 27 -0.29 -21.85 15.98
N GLY A 28 -1.23 -21.57 16.87
CA GLY A 28 -1.11 -20.50 17.86
C GLY A 28 -1.28 -19.08 17.31
N MET A 29 -1.74 -18.93 16.06
CA MET A 29 -2.02 -17.66 15.46
C MET A 29 -3.52 -17.44 15.22
N THR A 30 -4.03 -16.32 15.67
CA THR A 30 -5.39 -15.84 15.39
C THR A 30 -5.34 -14.61 14.48
N VAL A 31 -6.01 -14.68 13.32
CA VAL A 31 -6.09 -13.56 12.37
C VAL A 31 -7.45 -12.89 12.51
N MET A 32 -7.44 -11.56 12.66
CA MET A 32 -8.63 -10.72 12.79
C MET A 32 -8.68 -9.74 11.62
N ALA A 33 -9.78 -9.75 10.87
CA ALA A 33 -10.01 -8.88 9.73
C ALA A 33 -10.95 -7.74 10.11
N GLU A 34 -10.52 -6.91 11.04
CA GLU A 34 -11.33 -5.82 11.57
C GLU A 34 -10.50 -4.56 11.77
N ARG A 35 -11.11 -3.42 11.41
CA ARG A 35 -10.55 -2.11 11.76
C ARG A 35 -10.90 -1.78 13.19
N MET A 36 -9.90 -1.72 14.03
CA MET A 36 -10.05 -1.29 15.41
C MET A 36 -9.82 0.22 15.52
N ASP A 37 -10.78 0.92 16.12
CA ASP A 37 -10.56 2.25 16.64
C ASP A 37 -9.78 2.21 17.98
N LEU A 38 -9.51 3.37 18.57
CA LEU A 38 -8.78 3.47 19.83
C LEU A 38 -9.47 2.69 20.97
N ALA A 39 -10.79 2.77 21.05
CA ALA A 39 -11.56 2.11 22.13
C ALA A 39 -11.49 0.59 21.97
N ALA A 40 -11.66 0.07 20.76
CA ALA A 40 -11.56 -1.34 20.44
C ALA A 40 -10.14 -1.90 20.68
N MET A 41 -9.09 -1.16 20.27
CA MET A 41 -7.70 -1.54 20.55
C MET A 41 -7.41 -1.62 22.06
N ARG A 42 -7.85 -0.64 22.81
CA ARG A 42 -7.69 -0.66 24.28
C ARG A 42 -8.44 -1.81 24.94
N ALA A 43 -9.67 -2.09 24.49
CA ALA A 43 -10.47 -3.22 24.97
C ALA A 43 -9.74 -4.54 24.69
N PHE A 44 -9.23 -4.71 23.47
CA PHE A 44 -8.46 -5.88 23.07
C PHE A 44 -7.20 -6.08 23.93
N ILE A 45 -6.42 -5.03 24.15
CA ILE A 45 -5.21 -5.09 24.98
C ILE A 45 -5.55 -5.50 26.42
N ARG A 46 -6.62 -4.96 26.99
CA ARG A 46 -7.06 -5.33 28.34
C ARG A 46 -7.53 -6.77 28.48
N GLU A 47 -8.22 -7.28 27.47
CA GLU A 47 -8.76 -8.63 27.43
C GLU A 47 -7.63 -9.66 27.26
N HIS A 48 -6.77 -9.46 26.26
CA HIS A 48 -5.75 -10.45 25.89
C HIS A 48 -4.40 -10.26 26.60
N ARG A 49 -4.16 -9.10 27.22
CA ARG A 49 -2.94 -8.75 27.96
C ARG A 49 -1.66 -9.16 27.24
N PRO A 50 -1.45 -8.72 25.99
CA PRO A 50 -0.27 -9.09 25.24
C PRO A 50 1.01 -8.59 25.92
N ALA A 51 2.10 -9.35 25.84
CA ALA A 51 3.40 -8.93 26.33
C ALA A 51 3.93 -7.71 25.59
N CYS A 52 3.66 -7.62 24.28
CA CYS A 52 3.98 -6.45 23.46
C CYS A 52 3.03 -6.35 22.27
N VAL A 53 2.94 -5.16 21.71
CA VAL A 53 2.25 -4.89 20.44
C VAL A 53 3.27 -4.50 19.38
N ILE A 54 3.28 -5.23 18.26
CA ILE A 54 4.18 -4.96 17.14
C ILE A 54 3.40 -4.28 16.02
N ASP A 55 3.70 -3.02 15.78
CA ASP A 55 3.15 -2.27 14.65
C ASP A 55 4.01 -2.49 13.40
N ALA A 56 3.52 -3.31 12.49
CA ALA A 56 4.12 -3.59 11.19
C ALA A 56 3.37 -2.94 10.02
N THR A 57 2.57 -1.91 10.28
CA THR A 57 1.80 -1.20 9.27
C THR A 57 2.71 -0.43 8.30
N HIS A 58 2.17 -0.09 7.13
CA HIS A 58 2.90 0.68 6.14
C HIS A 58 3.34 2.04 6.72
N PRO A 59 4.52 2.57 6.39
CA PRO A 59 5.00 3.87 6.89
C PRO A 59 4.00 5.03 6.71
N TYR A 60 3.19 5.01 5.64
CA TYR A 60 2.17 6.03 5.37
C TYR A 60 0.84 5.81 6.13
N ALA A 61 0.72 4.76 6.90
CA ALA A 61 -0.46 4.49 7.72
C ALA A 61 -0.39 5.25 9.07
N THR A 62 -0.17 6.57 9.02
CA THR A 62 0.11 7.42 10.19
C THR A 62 -1.01 7.40 11.22
N VAL A 63 -2.27 7.38 10.78
CA VAL A 63 -3.44 7.37 11.67
C VAL A 63 -3.47 6.11 12.53
N VAL A 64 -3.37 4.93 11.94
CA VAL A 64 -3.39 3.68 12.71
C VAL A 64 -2.17 3.55 13.60
N THR A 65 -0.99 4.00 13.15
CA THR A 65 0.22 4.04 13.97
C THR A 65 0.02 4.89 15.24
N ALA A 66 -0.52 6.10 15.09
CA ALA A 66 -0.82 6.97 16.23
C ALA A 66 -1.84 6.32 17.18
N THR A 67 -2.89 5.70 16.64
CA THR A 67 -3.92 5.02 17.43
C THR A 67 -3.35 3.86 18.25
N VAL A 68 -2.48 3.03 17.63
CA VAL A 68 -1.81 1.90 18.31
C VAL A 68 -0.88 2.41 19.41
N GLN A 69 -0.09 3.46 19.14
CA GLN A 69 0.80 4.06 20.14
C GLN A 69 0.03 4.60 21.36
N GLU A 70 -1.08 5.31 21.11
CA GLU A 70 -1.93 5.84 22.18
C GLU A 70 -2.57 4.72 22.99
N ALA A 71 -3.08 3.66 22.35
CA ALA A 71 -3.65 2.51 23.03
C ALA A 71 -2.61 1.82 23.92
N CYS A 72 -1.42 1.55 23.40
CA CYS A 72 -0.33 0.89 24.14
C CYS A 72 0.14 1.75 25.33
N SER A 73 0.32 3.05 25.12
CA SER A 73 0.70 3.99 26.18
C SER A 73 -0.33 4.02 27.30
N THR A 74 -1.62 4.08 26.95
CA THR A 74 -2.72 4.13 27.93
C THR A 74 -2.85 2.83 28.73
N GLU A 75 -2.72 1.69 28.08
CA GLU A 75 -2.84 0.37 28.72
C GLU A 75 -1.50 -0.16 29.27
N GLN A 76 -0.43 0.64 29.19
CA GLN A 76 0.93 0.34 29.70
C GLN A 76 1.51 -0.97 29.14
N VAL A 77 1.31 -1.19 27.85
CA VAL A 77 1.86 -2.34 27.11
C VAL A 77 3.03 -1.90 26.24
N GLU A 78 4.04 -2.75 26.09
CA GLU A 78 5.19 -2.46 25.26
C GLU A 78 4.79 -2.32 23.79
N TYR A 79 5.25 -1.23 23.14
CA TYR A 79 5.02 -0.94 21.75
C TYR A 79 6.32 -1.05 20.95
N LEU A 80 6.31 -1.86 19.91
CA LEU A 80 7.42 -2.02 18.98
C LEU A 80 7.01 -1.63 17.57
N ARG A 81 7.75 -0.71 16.94
CA ARG A 81 7.55 -0.36 15.54
C ARG A 81 8.50 -1.15 14.64
N LEU A 82 7.96 -1.98 13.76
CA LEU A 82 8.72 -2.64 12.72
C LEU A 82 8.82 -1.74 11.50
N VAL A 83 9.96 -1.07 11.34
CA VAL A 83 10.24 -0.23 10.18
C VAL A 83 11.01 -1.04 9.16
N ARG A 84 10.52 -1.11 7.93
CA ARG A 84 11.29 -1.67 6.82
C ARG A 84 12.42 -0.71 6.48
N PRO A 85 13.65 -1.20 6.21
CA PRO A 85 14.69 -0.34 5.69
C PRO A 85 14.18 0.41 4.46
N SER A 86 14.38 1.71 4.42
CA SER A 86 14.17 2.49 3.21
C SER A 86 15.04 1.89 2.11
N GLY A 87 14.52 1.68 0.92
CA GLY A 87 15.34 1.27 -0.22
C GLY A 87 16.52 2.24 -0.37
N GLU A 88 17.66 1.76 -0.83
CA GLU A 88 18.82 2.61 -1.14
C GLU A 88 18.33 3.76 -2.04
N GLY A 89 18.70 4.99 -1.66
CA GLY A 89 18.32 6.19 -2.37
C GLY A 89 18.75 6.11 -3.83
N GLY A 90 17.78 6.24 -4.74
CA GLY A 90 18.01 6.48 -6.15
C GLY A 90 17.85 7.97 -6.45
N ASP A 91 18.19 8.38 -7.67
CA ASP A 91 17.86 9.70 -8.18
C ASP A 91 16.34 9.78 -8.35
N TYR A 92 15.65 10.36 -7.37
CA TYR A 92 14.22 10.60 -7.41
C TYR A 92 13.90 12.04 -7.00
N ILE A 93 12.83 12.55 -7.59
CA ILE A 93 12.30 13.87 -7.23
C ILE A 93 11.26 13.64 -6.14
N THR A 94 11.42 14.34 -5.03
CA THR A 94 10.44 14.32 -3.94
C THR A 94 9.46 15.48 -4.13
N VAL A 95 8.18 15.18 -4.02
CA VAL A 95 7.09 16.16 -4.06
C VAL A 95 6.32 16.12 -2.74
N HIS A 96 5.69 17.22 -2.38
CA HIS A 96 4.98 17.35 -1.09
C HIS A 96 3.56 16.75 -1.14
N ASP A 97 2.92 16.84 -2.30
CA ASP A 97 1.55 16.35 -2.48
C ASP A 97 1.27 15.93 -3.92
N PHE A 98 0.04 15.49 -4.19
CA PHE A 98 -0.36 15.06 -5.54
C PHE A 98 -0.53 16.21 -6.52
N ALA A 99 -0.83 17.43 -6.05
CA ALA A 99 -0.95 18.61 -6.92
C ALA A 99 0.42 18.97 -7.51
N GLU A 100 1.46 19.02 -6.67
CA GLU A 100 2.84 19.22 -7.12
C GLU A 100 3.31 18.09 -8.04
N ALA A 101 2.93 16.82 -7.73
CA ALA A 101 3.22 15.68 -8.61
C ALA A 101 2.59 15.87 -10.01
N VAL A 102 1.33 16.27 -10.08
CA VAL A 102 0.62 16.52 -11.34
C VAL A 102 1.25 17.67 -12.12
N GLU A 103 1.61 18.75 -11.45
CA GLU A 103 2.30 19.87 -12.08
C GLU A 103 3.63 19.42 -12.69
N LEU A 104 4.44 18.69 -11.94
CA LEU A 104 5.69 18.13 -12.44
C LEU A 104 5.47 17.22 -13.66
N LEU A 105 4.49 16.31 -13.58
CA LEU A 105 4.17 15.37 -14.68
C LEU A 105 3.67 16.07 -15.93
N ASN A 106 3.06 17.25 -15.81
CA ASN A 106 2.63 18.06 -16.92
C ASN A 106 3.78 18.79 -17.63
N HIS A 107 4.94 18.93 -16.97
CA HIS A 107 6.16 19.47 -17.57
C HIS A 107 7.08 18.38 -18.16
N LEU A 108 6.76 17.12 -17.95
CA LEU A 108 7.53 15.98 -18.45
C LEU A 108 6.80 15.32 -19.64
N ASP A 109 7.56 14.96 -20.66
CA ASP A 109 7.07 14.14 -21.78
C ASP A 109 7.15 12.65 -21.45
N GLY A 110 6.40 11.84 -22.24
CA GLY A 110 6.46 10.38 -22.18
C GLY A 110 5.42 9.71 -21.29
N GLY A 111 5.56 8.39 -21.16
CA GLY A 111 4.67 7.55 -20.37
C GLY A 111 4.91 7.64 -18.88
N ILE A 112 3.84 7.45 -18.12
CA ILE A 112 3.84 7.54 -16.65
C ILE A 112 3.43 6.18 -16.09
N PHE A 113 4.26 5.61 -15.21
CA PHE A 113 3.90 4.42 -14.45
C PHE A 113 3.41 4.81 -13.05
N LEU A 114 2.09 4.76 -12.85
CA LEU A 114 1.46 5.18 -11.61
C LEU A 114 1.20 3.98 -10.68
N THR A 115 1.76 4.02 -9.48
CA THR A 115 1.67 2.93 -8.48
C THR A 115 1.11 3.38 -7.13
N THR A 116 0.42 4.52 -7.10
CA THR A 116 -0.15 5.13 -5.87
C THR A 116 -1.42 4.44 -5.37
N GLY A 117 -1.94 3.45 -6.13
CA GLY A 117 -3.21 2.78 -5.83
C GLY A 117 -4.43 3.55 -6.34
N SER A 118 -5.62 2.93 -6.22
CA SER A 118 -6.84 3.44 -6.86
C SER A 118 -7.45 4.67 -6.18
N LYS A 119 -7.14 4.94 -4.90
CA LYS A 119 -7.73 6.06 -4.15
C LYS A 119 -7.35 7.44 -4.71
N ASN A 120 -6.15 7.55 -5.22
CA ASN A 120 -5.57 8.83 -5.66
C ASN A 120 -5.69 9.05 -7.17
N LEU A 121 -6.32 8.12 -7.89
CA LEU A 121 -6.52 8.25 -9.35
C LEU A 121 -7.27 9.51 -9.78
N PRO A 122 -8.27 10.02 -9.01
CA PRO A 122 -8.93 11.28 -9.37
C PRO A 122 -7.97 12.45 -9.52
N ASP A 123 -6.95 12.57 -8.64
CA ASP A 123 -5.99 13.68 -8.68
C ASP A 123 -5.19 13.66 -9.99
N PHE A 124 -4.83 12.47 -10.48
CA PHE A 124 -4.03 12.31 -11.69
C PHE A 124 -4.79 12.46 -13.00
N THR A 125 -6.11 12.63 -12.97
CA THR A 125 -6.89 13.01 -14.19
C THR A 125 -6.59 14.44 -14.67
N ALA A 126 -5.94 15.24 -13.85
CA ALA A 126 -5.45 16.58 -14.22
C ALA A 126 -4.10 16.55 -14.98
N VAL A 127 -3.49 15.39 -15.16
CA VAL A 127 -2.32 15.23 -16.04
C VAL A 127 -2.77 15.32 -17.50
N HIS A 128 -2.06 16.07 -18.33
CA HIS A 128 -2.34 16.15 -19.77
C HIS A 128 -2.29 14.78 -20.42
N ASP A 129 -3.30 14.46 -21.21
CA ASP A 129 -3.42 13.17 -21.91
C ASP A 129 -3.29 11.96 -20.96
N TYR A 130 -3.77 12.08 -19.73
CA TYR A 130 -3.60 11.06 -18.69
C TYR A 130 -4.03 9.67 -19.14
N ALA A 131 -5.13 9.55 -19.89
CA ALA A 131 -5.65 8.28 -20.35
C ALA A 131 -4.71 7.57 -21.35
N GLU A 132 -3.89 8.34 -22.07
CA GLU A 132 -2.90 7.84 -23.03
C GLU A 132 -1.54 7.59 -22.38
N ARG A 133 -1.14 8.50 -21.48
CA ARG A 133 0.19 8.54 -20.90
C ARG A 133 0.34 7.67 -19.66
N ILE A 134 -0.75 7.49 -18.88
CA ILE A 134 -0.66 6.79 -17.60
C ILE A 134 -0.97 5.32 -17.76
N VAL A 135 -0.03 4.47 -17.33
CA VAL A 135 -0.24 3.05 -17.07
C VAL A 135 -0.33 2.85 -15.56
N LEU A 136 -1.44 2.26 -15.12
CA LEU A 136 -1.74 2.05 -13.71
C LEU A 136 -1.29 0.68 -13.24
N ARG A 137 -0.77 0.60 -12.01
CA ARG A 137 -0.72 -0.65 -11.25
C ARG A 137 -1.58 -0.52 -10.00
N ILE A 138 -2.66 -1.28 -9.95
CA ILE A 138 -3.65 -1.28 -8.87
C ILE A 138 -3.84 -2.69 -8.32
N LEU A 139 -4.45 -2.79 -7.14
CA LEU A 139 -4.82 -4.08 -6.58
C LEU A 139 -5.89 -4.77 -7.45
N PRO A 140 -5.88 -6.11 -7.54
CA PRO A 140 -6.85 -6.90 -8.30
C PRO A 140 -8.20 -6.98 -7.55
N LEU A 141 -8.76 -5.82 -7.24
CA LEU A 141 -10.07 -5.67 -6.58
C LEU A 141 -11.04 -5.05 -7.58
N GLU A 142 -12.26 -5.54 -7.60
CA GLU A 142 -13.34 -5.02 -8.45
C GLU A 142 -13.53 -3.50 -8.24
N SER A 143 -13.54 -3.06 -6.98
CA SER A 143 -13.67 -1.64 -6.65
C SER A 143 -12.53 -0.78 -7.21
N SER A 144 -11.29 -1.27 -7.21
CA SER A 144 -10.14 -0.57 -7.76
C SER A 144 -10.25 -0.42 -9.28
N LEU A 145 -10.66 -1.49 -9.95
CA LEU A 145 -10.87 -1.49 -11.39
C LEU A 145 -12.04 -0.57 -11.79
N GLN A 146 -13.15 -0.63 -11.08
CA GLN A 146 -14.30 0.23 -11.34
C GLN A 146 -13.97 1.71 -11.20
N ILE A 147 -13.16 2.10 -10.19
CA ILE A 147 -12.70 3.49 -10.03
C ILE A 147 -11.90 3.92 -11.26
N ALA A 148 -10.92 3.12 -11.68
CA ALA A 148 -10.08 3.45 -12.82
C ALA A 148 -10.90 3.59 -14.13
N LEU A 149 -11.81 2.66 -14.40
CA LEU A 149 -12.66 2.69 -15.59
C LEU A 149 -13.63 3.86 -15.60
N LYS A 150 -14.25 4.18 -14.46
CA LYS A 150 -15.15 5.35 -14.33
C LYS A 150 -14.43 6.67 -14.56
N LEU A 151 -13.16 6.76 -14.22
CA LEU A 151 -12.33 7.93 -14.47
C LEU A 151 -11.81 8.01 -15.90
N GLY A 152 -12.08 7.03 -16.76
CA GLY A 152 -11.67 7.03 -18.16
C GLY A 152 -10.28 6.49 -18.46
N TYR A 153 -9.62 5.85 -17.49
CA TYR A 153 -8.36 5.15 -17.78
C TYR A 153 -8.59 3.98 -18.72
N LYS A 154 -7.71 3.79 -19.69
CA LYS A 154 -7.84 2.72 -20.68
C LYS A 154 -7.65 1.35 -20.08
N PRO A 155 -8.52 0.36 -20.35
CA PRO A 155 -8.35 -1.00 -19.84
C PRO A 155 -6.98 -1.62 -20.19
N ALA A 156 -6.45 -1.33 -21.37
CA ALA A 156 -5.13 -1.80 -21.81
C ALA A 156 -3.96 -1.22 -21.00
N HIS A 157 -4.19 -0.11 -20.28
CA HIS A 157 -3.21 0.56 -19.43
C HIS A 157 -3.39 0.22 -17.94
N ILE A 158 -4.20 -0.79 -17.60
CA ILE A 158 -4.45 -1.17 -16.22
C ILE A 158 -3.81 -2.51 -15.92
N ILE A 159 -2.83 -2.50 -15.02
CA ILE A 159 -2.18 -3.69 -14.50
C ILE A 159 -2.78 -4.01 -13.14
N CYS A 160 -3.56 -5.09 -13.05
CA CYS A 160 -4.11 -5.59 -11.80
C CYS A 160 -3.12 -6.57 -11.18
N MET A 161 -2.42 -6.14 -10.14
CA MET A 161 -1.38 -6.96 -9.52
C MET A 161 -1.22 -6.65 -8.04
N GLN A 162 -0.95 -7.69 -7.26
CA GLN A 162 -0.66 -7.61 -5.85
C GLN A 162 0.82 -7.85 -5.58
N GLY A 163 1.37 -7.03 -4.68
CA GLY A 163 2.75 -7.21 -4.17
C GLY A 163 2.90 -8.41 -3.20
N PRO A 164 4.12 -8.68 -2.76
CA PRO A 164 5.30 -7.83 -2.92
C PRO A 164 5.88 -7.85 -4.34
N PHE A 165 6.44 -6.72 -4.77
CA PHE A 165 7.04 -6.57 -6.11
C PHE A 165 8.56 -6.58 -6.00
N SER A 166 9.23 -7.36 -6.85
CA SER A 166 10.70 -7.32 -6.95
C SER A 166 11.17 -6.06 -7.69
N LYS A 167 12.45 -5.71 -7.50
CA LYS A 167 13.06 -4.59 -8.24
C LYS A 167 13.03 -4.87 -9.76
N GLU A 168 13.29 -6.10 -10.15
CA GLU A 168 13.31 -6.55 -11.56
C GLU A 168 11.95 -6.40 -12.21
N LEU A 169 10.89 -6.79 -11.52
CA LEU A 169 9.51 -6.63 -12.00
C LEU A 169 9.14 -5.16 -12.19
N ASN A 170 9.51 -4.30 -11.25
CA ASN A 170 9.28 -2.86 -11.36
C ASN A 170 10.02 -2.25 -12.56
N VAL A 171 11.28 -2.64 -12.77
CA VAL A 171 12.08 -2.19 -13.92
C VAL A 171 11.45 -2.66 -15.22
N MET A 172 11.09 -3.94 -15.32
CA MET A 172 10.49 -4.53 -16.52
C MET A 172 9.15 -3.86 -16.89
N GLN A 173 8.30 -3.58 -15.91
CA GLN A 173 7.03 -2.87 -16.13
C GLN A 173 7.29 -1.44 -16.62
N ARG A 174 8.25 -0.72 -16.03
CA ARG A 174 8.62 0.64 -16.45
C ARG A 174 9.16 0.64 -17.89
N THR A 175 10.05 -0.27 -18.25
CA THR A 175 10.60 -0.38 -19.61
C THR A 175 9.52 -0.69 -20.65
N GLY A 176 8.53 -1.55 -20.29
CA GLY A 176 7.39 -1.85 -21.16
C GLY A 176 6.52 -0.63 -21.47
N ILE A 177 6.42 0.33 -20.54
CA ILE A 177 5.65 1.57 -20.72
C ILE A 177 6.32 2.50 -21.74
N ASP A 178 7.64 2.62 -21.71
CA ASP A 178 8.38 3.43 -22.68
C ASP A 178 8.12 2.93 -24.11
N GLN A 179 7.90 1.62 -24.30
CA GLN A 179 7.55 1.04 -25.61
C GLN A 179 6.09 1.33 -26.02
N VAL A 180 5.16 1.43 -25.07
CA VAL A 180 3.76 1.76 -25.35
C VAL A 180 3.60 3.24 -25.69
N SER A 181 4.38 4.11 -25.02
CA SER A 181 4.32 5.57 -25.19
C SER A 181 5.06 6.07 -26.46
N ASN A 182 6.04 5.31 -26.92
CA ASN A 182 6.77 5.57 -28.16
C ASN A 182 6.76 4.31 -29.05
N PRO A 183 5.68 4.01 -29.79
CA PRO A 183 5.72 2.95 -30.78
C PRO A 183 6.76 3.36 -31.84
N THR A 184 7.92 2.74 -31.80
CA THR A 184 8.90 2.84 -32.88
C THR A 184 8.19 2.43 -34.16
N THR A 185 7.92 3.39 -35.03
CA THR A 185 7.49 3.18 -36.40
C THR A 185 8.58 2.35 -37.11
N SER A 186 8.31 1.06 -37.30
CA SER A 186 9.05 0.20 -38.18
C SER A 186 8.53 0.34 -39.60
#